data_cbb731e374ce6ae5f17a4bdeb00cbc06
#
_entry.id   cbb731e374ce6ae5f17a4bdeb00cbc06
#
_cell.length_a   1.000
_cell.length_b   1.000
_cell.length_c   1.000
_cell.angle_alpha   90.00
_cell.angle_beta   90.00
_cell.angle_gamma   90.00
#
_symmetry.space_group_name_H-M   'P 1'
#
loop_
_entity.id
_entity.type
_entity.pdbx_description
1 polymer ?
#
loop_
_entity_poly.entity_id
_entity_poly.type
_entity_poly.pdbx_seq_one_letter_code
_entity_poly.pdbx_strand_id
1 'polypeptide(L)'
;MSAETDVLVLGGAGVDTIVYVPELPLPYADSYMIRPGIETRAGQTGDFVALGVSALGLRTHHLDMIGDDHAGDLVRALHRERGIALTEVPLPGGTKRAVNLVGPDGRRLSLYDDSRSQEGDRLPEATVRSLAAASRHAHVSISYPCAFALPALREAGVTISTDLHNWDGVNPYHESFAHEADLVFVSAVALADPERTMRRVAERGRARVVVATAGAEGAYLLADGEVTRIPAVTPPGPVVDSNGAGDAFVSGFLLGWLAGEPPQRCGLYGAVAGAHACTVESTRTDPIGRDELLARVAEPAG
;
A
#
# COMPACT_ATOMS: atom_id res chain seq x y z
N MET A 1 24.57 -15.48 -2.71
CA MET A 1 23.48 -15.97 -3.59
C MET A 1 22.62 -14.76 -3.93
N SER A 2 22.18 -14.58 -5.17
CA SER A 2 21.24 -13.50 -5.51
C SER A 2 19.89 -13.82 -4.84
N ALA A 3 19.23 -12.81 -4.26
CA ALA A 3 17.90 -12.97 -3.69
C ALA A 3 16.92 -13.51 -4.75
N GLU A 4 16.04 -14.42 -4.36
CA GLU A 4 15.04 -15.03 -5.24
C GLU A 4 13.84 -14.10 -5.47
N THR A 5 13.58 -13.24 -4.48
CA THR A 5 12.47 -12.27 -4.45
C THR A 5 13.01 -10.85 -4.35
N ASP A 6 12.46 -9.92 -5.12
CA ASP A 6 12.81 -8.50 -5.02
C ASP A 6 12.01 -7.83 -3.90
N VAL A 7 10.68 -8.09 -3.82
CA VAL A 7 9.81 -7.55 -2.78
C VAL A 7 8.97 -8.66 -2.15
N LEU A 8 9.14 -8.84 -0.85
CA LEU A 8 8.24 -9.62 0.00
C LEU A 8 7.18 -8.67 0.57
N VAL A 9 5.91 -8.92 0.28
CA VAL A 9 4.79 -8.16 0.87
C VAL A 9 4.22 -8.97 2.02
N LEU A 10 4.05 -8.37 3.20
CA LEU A 10 3.44 -9.00 4.36
C LEU A 10 2.12 -8.32 4.70
N GLY A 11 1.06 -9.11 4.77
CA GLY A 11 -0.27 -8.65 5.16
C GLY A 11 -1.01 -7.85 4.09
N GLY A 12 -2.20 -7.39 4.44
CA GLY A 12 -3.01 -6.53 3.58
C GLY A 12 -3.67 -7.23 2.39
N ALA A 13 -3.82 -8.57 2.45
CA ALA A 13 -4.68 -9.32 1.53
C ALA A 13 -6.13 -9.32 2.02
N GLY A 14 -7.07 -9.19 1.11
CA GLY A 14 -8.48 -9.22 1.46
C GLY A 14 -9.39 -8.85 0.31
N VAL A 15 -10.65 -8.58 0.63
CA VAL A 15 -11.70 -8.31 -0.34
C VAL A 15 -12.36 -6.98 -0.05
N ASP A 16 -12.50 -6.15 -1.07
CA ASP A 16 -13.23 -4.89 -1.03
C ASP A 16 -14.56 -4.98 -1.78
N THR A 17 -15.63 -4.50 -1.16
CA THR A 17 -16.89 -4.21 -1.83
C THR A 17 -16.94 -2.73 -2.14
N ILE A 18 -16.99 -2.36 -3.42
CA ILE A 18 -16.98 -0.98 -3.90
C ILE A 18 -18.40 -0.53 -4.19
N VAL A 19 -18.79 0.61 -3.64
CA VAL A 19 -20.11 1.22 -3.83
C VAL A 19 -19.92 2.69 -4.19
N TYR A 20 -20.21 3.06 -5.44
CA TYR A 20 -20.23 4.45 -5.86
C TYR A 20 -21.52 5.11 -5.40
N VAL A 21 -21.43 6.05 -4.47
CA VAL A 21 -22.55 6.73 -3.84
C VAL A 21 -22.76 8.13 -4.44
N PRO A 22 -24.01 8.67 -4.42
CA PRO A 22 -24.30 9.97 -5.02
C PRO A 22 -23.62 11.13 -4.30
N GLU A 23 -23.31 10.98 -3.02
CA GLU A 23 -22.62 11.99 -2.20
C GLU A 23 -22.00 11.38 -0.95
N LEU A 24 -21.02 12.07 -0.35
CA LEU A 24 -20.46 11.78 0.96
C LEU A 24 -20.38 13.06 1.80
N PRO A 25 -20.84 13.06 3.07
CA PRO A 25 -21.47 11.94 3.79
C PRO A 25 -22.84 11.54 3.17
N LEU A 26 -23.14 10.24 3.20
CA LEU A 26 -24.42 9.72 2.70
C LEU A 26 -25.52 10.09 3.69
N PRO A 27 -26.56 10.89 3.30
CA PRO A 27 -27.69 11.20 4.17
C PRO A 27 -28.48 9.95 4.56
N TYR A 28 -29.18 10.01 5.69
CA TYR A 28 -30.06 8.90 6.06
C TYR A 28 -31.24 8.81 5.08
N ALA A 29 -31.46 7.60 4.56
CA ALA A 29 -32.64 7.20 3.80
C ALA A 29 -32.87 5.70 3.96
N ASP A 30 -34.10 5.22 3.77
CA ASP A 30 -34.40 3.79 3.90
C ASP A 30 -33.69 2.96 2.80
N SER A 31 -33.45 3.55 1.64
CA SER A 31 -32.78 2.88 0.51
C SER A 31 -32.18 3.86 -0.48
N TYR A 32 -31.14 3.41 -1.15
CA TYR A 32 -30.52 4.08 -2.31
C TYR A 32 -30.47 3.13 -3.50
N MET A 33 -30.84 3.64 -4.67
CA MET A 33 -30.63 2.93 -5.94
C MET A 33 -29.27 3.35 -6.47
N ILE A 34 -28.30 2.42 -6.45
CA ILE A 34 -26.91 2.67 -6.79
C ILE A 34 -26.63 2.34 -8.26
N ARG A 35 -25.95 3.25 -8.94
CA ARG A 35 -25.39 3.09 -10.29
C ARG A 35 -24.06 3.80 -10.39
N PRO A 36 -22.97 3.17 -10.88
CA PRO A 36 -22.86 1.79 -11.37
C PRO A 36 -23.14 0.73 -10.31
N GLY A 37 -23.14 -0.54 -10.69
CA GLY A 37 -23.42 -1.66 -9.78
C GLY A 37 -22.44 -1.73 -8.60
N ILE A 38 -22.85 -2.47 -7.57
CA ILE A 38 -21.98 -2.81 -6.43
C ILE A 38 -21.11 -3.98 -6.86
N GLU A 39 -19.80 -3.83 -6.72
CA GLU A 39 -18.85 -4.87 -7.10
C GLU A 39 -17.98 -5.28 -5.91
N THR A 40 -17.66 -6.56 -5.88
CA THR A 40 -16.75 -7.15 -4.89
C THR A 40 -15.55 -7.73 -5.61
N ARG A 41 -14.35 -7.35 -5.18
CA ARG A 41 -13.09 -7.83 -5.76
C ARG A 41 -12.05 -8.11 -4.68
N ALA A 42 -11.11 -9.01 -4.97
CA ALA A 42 -9.89 -9.10 -4.19
C ALA A 42 -9.02 -7.87 -4.43
N GLY A 43 -8.34 -7.43 -3.41
CA GLY A 43 -7.42 -6.31 -3.43
C GLY A 43 -7.65 -5.37 -2.26
N GLN A 44 -6.78 -5.47 -1.27
CA GLN A 44 -6.56 -4.49 -0.23
C GLN A 44 -5.13 -3.96 -0.34
N THR A 45 -4.65 -3.20 0.64
CA THR A 45 -3.39 -2.44 0.50
C THR A 45 -2.19 -3.31 0.14
N GLY A 46 -2.02 -4.49 0.78
CA GLY A 46 -0.94 -5.41 0.45
C GLY A 46 -1.08 -6.06 -0.92
N ASP A 47 -2.31 -6.43 -1.31
CA ASP A 47 -2.58 -6.92 -2.66
C ASP A 47 -2.24 -5.85 -3.71
N PHE A 48 -2.61 -4.58 -3.47
CA PHE A 48 -2.29 -3.48 -4.40
C PHE A 48 -0.80 -3.26 -4.55
N VAL A 49 -0.04 -3.26 -3.44
CA VAL A 49 1.41 -3.15 -3.51
C VAL A 49 2.00 -4.37 -4.24
N ALA A 50 1.55 -5.60 -3.94
CA ALA A 50 2.03 -6.80 -4.62
C ALA A 50 1.75 -6.76 -6.13
N LEU A 51 0.55 -6.34 -6.53
CA LEU A 51 0.18 -6.15 -7.94
C LEU A 51 1.02 -5.07 -8.60
N GLY A 52 1.18 -3.92 -7.94
CA GLY A 52 1.93 -2.79 -8.46
C GLY A 52 3.40 -3.12 -8.70
N VAL A 53 4.11 -3.66 -7.70
CA VAL A 53 5.53 -4.01 -7.86
C VAL A 53 5.72 -5.15 -8.86
N SER A 54 4.78 -6.11 -8.94
CA SER A 54 4.80 -7.18 -9.94
C SER A 54 4.62 -6.64 -11.37
N ALA A 55 3.66 -5.72 -11.60
CA ALA A 55 3.44 -5.08 -12.90
C ALA A 55 4.65 -4.26 -13.35
N LEU A 56 5.43 -3.73 -12.39
CA LEU A 56 6.69 -3.05 -12.64
C LEU A 56 7.88 -4.02 -12.88
N GLY A 57 7.62 -5.33 -12.97
CA GLY A 57 8.61 -6.35 -13.30
C GLY A 57 9.51 -6.77 -12.14
N LEU A 58 9.12 -6.48 -10.89
CA LEU A 58 9.82 -6.96 -9.70
C LEU A 58 9.28 -8.35 -9.31
N ARG A 59 10.19 -9.28 -8.97
CA ARG A 59 9.81 -10.61 -8.46
C ARG A 59 9.19 -10.44 -7.09
N THR A 60 7.90 -10.78 -6.98
CA THR A 60 7.06 -10.48 -5.83
C THR A 60 6.61 -11.77 -5.14
N HIS A 61 6.65 -11.78 -3.83
CA HIS A 61 6.07 -12.82 -2.98
C HIS A 61 5.17 -12.17 -1.94
N HIS A 62 3.94 -12.64 -1.81
CA HIS A 62 3.00 -12.15 -0.80
C HIS A 62 2.82 -13.20 0.30
N LEU A 63 2.91 -12.79 1.55
CA LEU A 63 2.66 -13.62 2.74
C LEU A 63 1.55 -12.98 3.56
N ASP A 64 0.41 -13.65 3.73
CA ASP A 64 -0.66 -13.17 4.61
C ASP A 64 -1.48 -14.33 5.19
N MET A 65 -2.34 -13.98 6.14
CA MET A 65 -3.35 -14.86 6.70
C MET A 65 -4.65 -14.73 5.90
N ILE A 66 -5.16 -15.85 5.39
CA ILE A 66 -6.32 -15.93 4.51
C ILE A 66 -7.29 -16.98 5.03
N GLY A 67 -8.58 -16.67 5.03
CA GLY A 67 -9.64 -17.57 5.45
C GLY A 67 -9.93 -18.66 4.40
N ASP A 68 -10.49 -19.76 4.87
CA ASP A 68 -11.06 -20.81 4.02
C ASP A 68 -12.52 -20.46 3.70
N ASP A 69 -12.70 -19.41 2.89
CA ASP A 69 -13.99 -18.88 2.50
C ASP A 69 -13.96 -18.31 1.07
N HIS A 70 -15.13 -17.96 0.52
CA HIS A 70 -15.26 -17.42 -0.83
C HIS A 70 -14.40 -16.15 -1.05
N ALA A 71 -14.25 -15.31 -0.02
CA ALA A 71 -13.39 -14.13 -0.12
C ALA A 71 -11.90 -14.53 -0.27
N GLY A 72 -11.46 -15.58 0.43
CA GLY A 72 -10.13 -16.16 0.25
C GLY A 72 -9.91 -16.74 -1.14
N ASP A 73 -10.94 -17.36 -1.73
CA ASP A 73 -10.86 -17.86 -3.11
C ASP A 73 -10.65 -16.74 -4.12
N LEU A 74 -11.27 -15.57 -3.91
CA LEU A 74 -11.04 -14.41 -4.76
C LEU A 74 -9.58 -13.91 -4.66
N VAL A 75 -9.02 -13.85 -3.45
CA VAL A 75 -7.61 -13.48 -3.25
C VAL A 75 -6.67 -14.48 -3.95
N ARG A 76 -6.88 -15.79 -3.73
CA ARG A 76 -6.10 -16.85 -4.39
C ARG A 76 -6.19 -16.79 -5.92
N ALA A 77 -7.38 -16.50 -6.44
CA ALA A 77 -7.61 -16.35 -7.88
C ALA A 77 -6.81 -15.17 -8.45
N LEU A 78 -6.88 -14.00 -7.79
CA LEU A 78 -6.14 -12.80 -8.20
C LEU A 78 -4.64 -13.07 -8.29
N HIS A 79 -4.04 -13.65 -7.24
CA HIS A 79 -2.60 -13.93 -7.20
C HIS A 79 -2.19 -14.94 -8.29
N ARG A 80 -2.98 -15.99 -8.49
CA ARG A 80 -2.74 -16.98 -9.55
C ARG A 80 -2.82 -16.36 -10.95
N GLU A 81 -3.83 -15.54 -11.21
CA GLU A 81 -4.03 -14.88 -12.51
C GLU A 81 -2.90 -13.89 -12.82
N ARG A 82 -2.36 -13.23 -11.82
CA ARG A 82 -1.25 -12.27 -11.95
C ARG A 82 0.14 -12.91 -11.82
N GLY A 83 0.22 -14.21 -11.57
CA GLY A 83 1.48 -14.93 -11.42
C GLY A 83 2.30 -14.53 -10.21
N ILE A 84 1.66 -14.01 -9.16
CA ILE A 84 2.31 -13.58 -7.92
C ILE A 84 2.37 -14.76 -6.96
N ALA A 85 3.56 -15.07 -6.46
CA ALA A 85 3.74 -16.11 -5.44
C ALA A 85 3.01 -15.71 -4.15
N LEU A 86 2.19 -16.62 -3.64
CA LEU A 86 1.41 -16.45 -2.42
C LEU A 86 1.73 -17.56 -1.42
N THR A 87 2.16 -17.17 -0.22
CA THR A 87 2.20 -18.06 0.94
C THR A 87 1.08 -17.66 1.88
N GLU A 88 0.13 -18.56 2.09
CA GLU A 88 -1.01 -18.32 2.94
C GLU A 88 -0.91 -19.02 4.29
N VAL A 89 -1.35 -18.33 5.34
CA VAL A 89 -1.52 -18.88 6.69
C VAL A 89 -3.03 -18.88 6.97
N PRO A 90 -3.59 -19.98 7.52
CA PRO A 90 -5.01 -20.01 7.82
C PRO A 90 -5.44 -18.87 8.77
N LEU A 91 -6.51 -18.16 8.43
CA LEU A 91 -7.16 -17.16 9.28
C LEU A 91 -8.51 -17.70 9.75
N PRO A 92 -8.64 -18.17 11.01
CA PRO A 92 -9.87 -18.80 11.50
C PRO A 92 -11.10 -17.86 11.47
N GLY A 93 -10.89 -16.55 11.63
CA GLY A 93 -11.95 -15.54 11.57
C GLY A 93 -12.52 -15.32 10.17
N GLY A 94 -11.92 -15.90 9.13
CA GLY A 94 -12.24 -15.69 7.73
C GLY A 94 -11.48 -14.52 7.10
N THR A 95 -11.48 -14.45 5.78
CA THR A 95 -10.72 -13.47 5.00
C THR A 95 -11.15 -12.03 5.31
N LYS A 96 -10.20 -11.12 5.43
CA LYS A 96 -10.42 -9.69 5.70
C LYS A 96 -11.30 -9.06 4.61
N ARG A 97 -12.18 -8.15 5.02
CA ARG A 97 -13.13 -7.47 4.13
C ARG A 97 -13.24 -6.01 4.49
N ALA A 98 -13.54 -5.21 3.47
CA ALA A 98 -13.98 -3.84 3.66
C ALA A 98 -15.10 -3.47 2.69
N VAL A 99 -15.87 -2.44 3.03
CA VAL A 99 -16.79 -1.76 2.13
C VAL A 99 -16.28 -0.35 1.91
N ASN A 100 -16.04 0.02 0.66
CA ASN A 100 -15.59 1.34 0.27
C ASN A 100 -16.74 2.09 -0.40
N LEU A 101 -17.25 3.14 0.25
CA LEU A 101 -18.17 4.09 -0.35
C LEU A 101 -17.34 5.15 -1.07
N VAL A 102 -17.56 5.31 -2.37
CA VAL A 102 -16.83 6.26 -3.21
C VAL A 102 -17.78 7.37 -3.65
N GLY A 103 -17.46 8.60 -3.30
CA GLY A 103 -18.23 9.79 -3.68
C GLY A 103 -17.91 10.28 -5.10
N PRO A 104 -18.73 11.20 -5.67
CA PRO A 104 -18.54 11.70 -7.02
C PRO A 104 -17.27 12.56 -7.21
N ASP A 105 -16.65 12.96 -6.11
CA ASP A 105 -15.38 13.70 -6.09
C ASP A 105 -14.15 12.76 -5.91
N GLY A 106 -14.35 11.43 -5.97
CA GLY A 106 -13.31 10.43 -5.80
C GLY A 106 -12.86 10.21 -4.35
N ARG A 107 -13.43 10.95 -3.37
CA ARG A 107 -13.17 10.68 -1.95
C ARG A 107 -13.91 9.43 -1.52
N ARG A 108 -13.36 8.74 -0.52
CA ARG A 108 -13.91 7.49 -0.03
C ARG A 108 -14.14 7.49 1.48
N LEU A 109 -15.08 6.65 1.91
CA LEU A 109 -15.26 6.20 3.28
C LEU A 109 -15.11 4.68 3.31
N SER A 110 -14.13 4.17 4.04
CA SER A 110 -13.88 2.73 4.17
C SER A 110 -14.44 2.20 5.50
N LEU A 111 -15.18 1.12 5.43
CA LEU A 111 -15.72 0.38 6.58
C LEU A 111 -15.01 -0.98 6.62
N TYR A 112 -14.12 -1.18 7.60
CA TYR A 112 -13.39 -2.43 7.77
C TYR A 112 -14.13 -3.39 8.69
N ASP A 113 -14.22 -4.68 8.32
CA ASP A 113 -14.72 -5.74 9.17
C ASP A 113 -13.63 -6.15 10.17
N ASP A 114 -13.58 -5.46 11.31
CA ASP A 114 -12.59 -5.66 12.38
C ASP A 114 -12.76 -7.02 13.12
N SER A 115 -13.88 -7.71 12.89
CA SER A 115 -14.13 -9.03 13.50
C SER A 115 -13.26 -10.15 12.91
N ARG A 116 -12.61 -9.92 11.77
CA ARG A 116 -11.86 -10.91 11.01
C ARG A 116 -10.41 -11.08 11.43
N SER A 117 -9.85 -10.13 12.17
CA SER A 117 -8.47 -10.18 12.65
C SER A 117 -8.44 -10.04 14.17
N GLN A 118 -7.68 -10.89 14.82
CA GLN A 118 -7.54 -10.88 16.28
C GLN A 118 -6.14 -10.43 16.67
N GLU A 119 -6.02 -9.79 17.82
CA GLU A 119 -4.71 -9.37 18.37
C GLU A 119 -3.76 -10.57 18.58
N GLY A 120 -4.32 -11.78 18.73
CA GLY A 120 -3.59 -13.03 18.86
C GLY A 120 -3.06 -13.63 17.56
N ASP A 121 -3.49 -13.14 16.39
CA ASP A 121 -3.08 -13.70 15.10
C ASP A 121 -1.59 -13.47 14.83
N ARG A 122 -0.91 -14.50 14.30
CA ARG A 122 0.54 -14.49 14.07
C ARG A 122 0.89 -15.16 12.75
N LEU A 123 1.80 -14.53 12.02
CA LEU A 123 2.53 -15.20 10.94
C LEU A 123 3.59 -16.12 11.56
N PRO A 124 3.76 -17.38 11.08
CA PRO A 124 4.77 -18.29 11.59
C PRO A 124 6.17 -17.69 11.41
N GLU A 125 6.91 -17.52 12.50
CA GLU A 125 8.21 -16.85 12.50
C GLU A 125 9.22 -17.53 11.56
N ALA A 126 9.24 -18.86 11.50
CA ALA A 126 10.11 -19.61 10.60
C ALA A 126 9.82 -19.31 9.12
N THR A 127 8.55 -19.14 8.75
CA THR A 127 8.12 -18.76 7.40
C THR A 127 8.58 -17.33 7.08
N VAL A 128 8.35 -16.40 8.02
CA VAL A 128 8.81 -14.99 7.85
C VAL A 128 10.32 -14.94 7.65
N ARG A 129 11.12 -15.61 8.49
CA ARG A 129 12.58 -15.65 8.38
C ARG A 129 13.05 -16.24 7.05
N SER A 130 12.46 -17.34 6.63
CA SER A 130 12.82 -18.01 5.38
C SER A 130 12.57 -17.11 4.16
N LEU A 131 11.38 -16.51 4.08
CA LEU A 131 11.02 -15.64 2.96
C LEU A 131 11.84 -14.34 2.99
N ALA A 132 12.06 -13.75 4.16
CA ALA A 132 12.87 -12.55 4.30
C ALA A 132 14.32 -12.78 3.85
N ALA A 133 14.93 -13.90 4.25
CA ALA A 133 16.31 -14.24 3.86
C ALA A 133 16.47 -14.44 2.34
N ALA A 134 15.40 -14.78 1.63
CA ALA A 134 15.35 -14.92 0.18
C ALA A 134 14.99 -13.60 -0.55
N SER A 135 14.72 -12.51 0.19
CA SER A 135 14.19 -11.26 -0.36
C SER A 135 15.17 -10.11 -0.23
N ARG A 136 15.07 -9.11 -1.14
CA ARG A 136 15.85 -7.87 -1.09
C ARG A 136 15.20 -6.81 -0.20
N HIS A 137 13.86 -6.80 -0.17
CA HIS A 137 13.05 -5.82 0.53
C HIS A 137 11.76 -6.45 1.05
N ALA A 138 11.25 -5.97 2.19
CA ALA A 138 9.96 -6.34 2.74
C ALA A 138 9.06 -5.11 2.87
N HIS A 139 7.87 -5.15 2.25
CA HIS A 139 6.81 -4.17 2.50
C HIS A 139 5.81 -4.73 3.48
N VAL A 140 5.53 -4.00 4.57
CA VAL A 140 4.76 -4.50 5.72
C VAL A 140 3.51 -3.66 5.91
N SER A 141 2.34 -4.30 5.76
CA SER A 141 1.04 -3.68 6.07
C SER A 141 0.84 -3.54 7.59
N ILE A 142 0.11 -2.51 8.00
CA ILE A 142 -0.16 -2.23 9.42
C ILE A 142 -1.26 -3.16 9.96
N SER A 143 -0.91 -4.37 10.35
CA SER A 143 -1.80 -5.34 10.99
C SER A 143 -1.10 -6.05 12.14
N TYR A 144 -1.86 -6.59 13.11
CA TYR A 144 -1.29 -7.31 14.25
C TYR A 144 -0.32 -8.42 13.83
N PRO A 145 -0.67 -9.34 12.91
CA PRO A 145 0.26 -10.38 12.48
C PRO A 145 1.58 -9.84 11.94
N CYS A 146 1.53 -8.70 11.24
CA CYS A 146 2.69 -8.05 10.66
C CYS A 146 3.56 -7.34 11.71
N ALA A 147 2.95 -6.72 12.75
CA ALA A 147 3.70 -6.12 13.85
C ALA A 147 4.60 -7.16 14.55
N PHE A 148 4.09 -8.37 14.73
CA PHE A 148 4.87 -9.46 15.34
C PHE A 148 5.93 -10.06 14.41
N ALA A 149 5.84 -9.82 13.11
CA ALA A 149 6.85 -10.25 12.14
C ALA A 149 8.07 -9.31 12.06
N LEU A 150 7.96 -8.05 12.50
CA LEU A 150 9.02 -7.04 12.40
C LEU A 150 10.37 -7.47 12.99
N PRO A 151 10.45 -8.08 14.20
CA PRO A 151 11.72 -8.55 14.74
C PRO A 151 12.41 -9.59 13.84
N ALA A 152 11.65 -10.54 13.30
CA ALA A 152 12.18 -11.58 12.42
C ALA A 152 12.69 -11.03 11.08
N LEU A 153 12.02 -10.03 10.51
CA LEU A 153 12.48 -9.30 9.33
C LEU A 153 13.79 -8.57 9.59
N ARG A 154 13.90 -7.91 10.73
CA ARG A 154 15.13 -7.21 11.13
C ARG A 154 16.31 -8.13 11.31
N GLU A 155 16.11 -9.27 11.96
CA GLU A 155 17.16 -10.27 12.15
C GLU A 155 17.62 -10.90 10.84
N ALA A 156 16.72 -11.02 9.86
CA ALA A 156 17.06 -11.44 8.50
C ALA A 156 17.86 -10.39 7.72
N GLY A 157 17.92 -9.13 8.21
CA GLY A 157 18.69 -8.04 7.60
C GLY A 157 18.08 -7.46 6.33
N VAL A 158 16.81 -7.78 6.04
CA VAL A 158 16.07 -7.21 4.90
C VAL A 158 15.67 -5.76 5.19
N THR A 159 15.70 -4.89 4.15
CA THR A 159 15.17 -3.53 4.31
C THR A 159 13.65 -3.56 4.39
N ILE A 160 13.06 -2.69 5.21
CA ILE A 160 11.62 -2.70 5.53
C ILE A 160 10.98 -1.39 5.08
N SER A 161 9.85 -1.46 4.39
CA SER A 161 8.95 -0.32 4.19
C SER A 161 7.58 -0.58 4.79
N THR A 162 6.87 0.49 5.13
CA THR A 162 5.48 0.45 5.57
C THR A 162 4.71 1.68 5.10
N ASP A 163 3.41 1.54 4.87
CA ASP A 163 2.49 2.66 4.69
C ASP A 163 1.57 2.76 5.91
N LEU A 164 1.63 3.92 6.56
CA LEU A 164 0.83 4.26 7.75
C LEU A 164 -0.54 4.83 7.39
N HIS A 165 -0.85 4.92 6.11
CA HIS A 165 -2.12 5.45 5.58
C HIS A 165 -2.49 6.81 6.18
N ASN A 166 -3.69 6.96 6.73
CA ASN A 166 -4.19 8.17 7.36
C ASN A 166 -3.83 8.27 8.86
N TRP A 167 -2.62 7.86 9.23
CA TRP A 167 -2.15 8.04 10.60
C TRP A 167 -2.16 9.52 10.99
N ASP A 168 -2.69 9.83 12.15
CA ASP A 168 -2.78 11.18 12.72
C ASP A 168 -1.46 11.69 13.35
N GLY A 169 -0.42 10.85 13.31
CA GLY A 169 0.87 11.12 13.92
C GLY A 169 0.94 10.85 15.42
N VAL A 170 -0.14 10.41 16.08
CA VAL A 170 -0.17 10.19 17.54
C VAL A 170 -0.72 8.84 17.98
N ASN A 171 -1.46 8.14 17.14
CA ASN A 171 -1.99 6.83 17.48
C ASN A 171 -0.84 5.82 17.67
N PRO A 172 -0.68 5.24 18.89
CA PRO A 172 0.46 4.39 19.22
C PRO A 172 0.50 3.07 18.46
N TYR A 173 -0.64 2.60 17.95
CA TYR A 173 -0.71 1.39 17.13
C TYR A 173 0.23 1.46 15.90
N HIS A 174 0.31 2.62 15.27
CA HIS A 174 1.15 2.84 14.09
C HIS A 174 2.62 3.05 14.43
N GLU A 175 2.94 3.44 15.67
CA GLU A 175 4.32 3.82 16.05
C GLU A 175 5.31 2.64 15.92
N SER A 176 4.88 1.41 16.21
CA SER A 176 5.73 0.23 16.06
C SER A 176 6.19 0.04 14.60
N PHE A 177 5.30 0.26 13.65
CA PHE A 177 5.62 0.18 12.22
C PHE A 177 6.49 1.36 11.79
N ALA A 178 6.11 2.59 12.22
CA ALA A 178 6.84 3.81 11.90
C ALA A 178 8.31 3.77 12.36
N HIS A 179 8.57 3.17 13.54
CA HIS A 179 9.91 3.15 14.13
C HIS A 179 10.78 1.99 13.63
N GLU A 180 10.18 0.92 13.14
CA GLU A 180 10.90 -0.28 12.70
C GLU A 180 11.23 -0.29 11.20
N ALA A 181 10.55 0.52 10.40
CA ALA A 181 10.76 0.57 8.95
C ALA A 181 11.92 1.50 8.55
N ASP A 182 12.63 1.14 7.48
CA ASP A 182 13.67 1.96 6.83
C ASP A 182 13.06 3.02 5.91
N LEU A 183 11.90 2.71 5.30
CA LEU A 183 11.11 3.60 4.44
C LEU A 183 9.70 3.70 5.01
N VAL A 184 9.24 4.89 5.29
CA VAL A 184 7.91 5.13 5.85
C VAL A 184 7.10 6.01 4.91
N PHE A 185 5.91 5.55 4.56
CA PHE A 185 4.92 6.30 3.81
C PHE A 185 3.75 6.66 4.73
N VAL A 186 3.15 7.82 4.51
CA VAL A 186 1.98 8.29 5.26
C VAL A 186 1.20 9.30 4.43
N SER A 187 -0.10 9.40 4.63
CA SER A 187 -0.90 10.48 4.03
C SER A 187 -0.75 11.77 4.85
N ALA A 188 -0.42 12.88 4.20
CA ALA A 188 -0.34 14.18 4.85
C ALA A 188 -1.72 14.72 5.29
N VAL A 189 -2.82 14.17 4.74
CA VAL A 189 -4.19 14.67 4.98
C VAL A 189 -4.60 14.65 6.45
N ALA A 190 -4.16 13.64 7.19
CA ALA A 190 -4.48 13.50 8.63
C ALA A 190 -3.43 14.15 9.55
N LEU A 191 -2.34 14.68 9.01
CA LEU A 191 -1.24 15.25 9.79
C LEU A 191 -1.45 16.77 10.01
N ALA A 192 -1.45 17.19 11.26
CA ALA A 192 -1.51 18.64 11.58
C ALA A 192 -0.25 19.40 11.13
N ASP A 193 0.90 18.73 11.15
CA ASP A 193 2.20 19.24 10.69
C ASP A 193 2.99 18.08 10.09
N PRO A 194 2.94 17.90 8.75
CA PRO A 194 3.62 16.81 8.08
C PRO A 194 5.13 16.80 8.30
N GLU A 195 5.80 17.95 8.19
CA GLU A 195 7.26 18.03 8.34
C GLU A 195 7.70 17.64 9.74
N ARG A 196 7.06 18.17 10.77
CA ARG A 196 7.35 17.81 12.16
C ARG A 196 7.11 16.32 12.42
N THR A 197 6.06 15.75 11.87
CA THR A 197 5.77 14.31 12.04
C THR A 197 6.82 13.45 11.34
N MET A 198 7.21 13.79 10.10
CA MET A 198 8.25 13.07 9.36
C MET A 198 9.61 13.09 10.12
N ARG A 199 10.02 14.27 10.62
CA ARG A 199 11.25 14.39 11.42
C ARG A 199 11.19 13.54 12.69
N ARG A 200 10.06 13.54 13.40
CA ARG A 200 9.85 12.72 14.59
C ARG A 200 9.95 11.23 14.29
N VAL A 201 9.40 10.76 13.18
CA VAL A 201 9.52 9.36 12.74
C VAL A 201 10.99 9.01 12.51
N ALA A 202 11.73 9.83 11.78
CA ALA A 202 13.15 9.60 11.50
C ALA A 202 14.02 9.65 12.80
N GLU A 203 13.73 10.59 13.70
CA GLU A 203 14.48 10.76 14.97
C GLU A 203 14.25 9.62 15.96
N ARG A 204 13.01 9.08 16.03
CA ARG A 204 12.65 8.03 16.99
C ARG A 204 12.79 6.62 16.45
N GLY A 205 12.81 6.47 15.14
CA GLY A 205 12.84 5.18 14.44
C GLY A 205 14.11 4.97 13.65
N ARG A 206 14.00 4.12 12.66
CA ARG A 206 15.09 3.72 11.76
C ARG A 206 14.95 4.32 10.36
N ALA A 207 13.89 5.08 10.12
CA ALA A 207 13.54 5.56 8.81
C ALA A 207 14.66 6.44 8.22
N ARG A 208 15.23 6.00 7.11
CA ARG A 208 16.16 6.77 6.28
C ARG A 208 15.42 7.69 5.32
N VAL A 209 14.20 7.29 4.98
CA VAL A 209 13.30 8.05 4.11
C VAL A 209 11.90 8.04 4.70
N VAL A 210 11.28 9.20 4.77
CA VAL A 210 9.86 9.35 5.11
C VAL A 210 9.18 10.14 4.01
N VAL A 211 8.07 9.64 3.49
CA VAL A 211 7.26 10.31 2.47
C VAL A 211 5.87 10.60 3.02
N ALA A 212 5.42 11.85 2.94
CA ALA A 212 4.06 12.24 3.27
C ALA A 212 3.33 12.67 1.98
N THR A 213 2.45 11.80 1.46
CA THR A 213 1.70 12.06 0.23
C THR A 213 0.57 13.06 0.47
N ALA A 214 0.42 14.05 -0.42
CA ALA A 214 -0.53 15.15 -0.30
C ALA A 214 -1.49 15.23 -1.52
N GLY A 215 -1.78 14.11 -2.16
CA GLY A 215 -2.69 14.01 -3.31
C GLY A 215 -2.30 14.98 -4.44
N ALA A 216 -3.22 15.84 -4.84
CA ALA A 216 -2.99 16.81 -5.92
C ALA A 216 -1.89 17.85 -5.63
N GLU A 217 -1.41 17.93 -4.38
CA GLU A 217 -0.30 18.80 -3.99
C GLU A 217 1.07 18.10 -4.10
N GLY A 218 1.11 16.84 -4.53
CA GLY A 218 2.33 16.04 -4.62
C GLY A 218 2.68 15.34 -3.32
N ALA A 219 3.94 15.40 -2.87
CA ALA A 219 4.37 14.80 -1.62
C ALA A 219 5.52 15.57 -0.97
N TYR A 220 5.68 15.38 0.34
CA TYR A 220 6.88 15.77 1.08
C TYR A 220 7.80 14.55 1.19
N LEU A 221 9.08 14.75 1.02
CA LEU A 221 10.12 13.74 1.14
C LEU A 221 11.16 14.20 2.14
N LEU A 222 11.35 13.45 3.22
CA LEU A 222 12.47 13.59 4.14
C LEU A 222 13.51 12.53 3.83
N ALA A 223 14.71 12.94 3.47
CA ALA A 223 15.88 12.09 3.28
C ALA A 223 17.13 12.88 3.69
N ASP A 224 18.14 12.22 4.27
CA ASP A 224 19.40 12.83 4.69
C ASP A 224 19.21 14.08 5.59
N GLY A 225 18.14 14.12 6.38
CA GLY A 225 17.79 15.22 7.28
C GLY A 225 17.12 16.44 6.60
N GLU A 226 16.95 16.43 5.29
CA GLU A 226 16.31 17.49 4.52
C GLU A 226 14.90 17.11 4.07
N VAL A 227 13.96 18.05 4.17
CA VAL A 227 12.61 17.93 3.62
C VAL A 227 12.55 18.64 2.29
N THR A 228 12.21 17.89 1.24
CA THR A 228 12.02 18.39 -0.11
C THR A 228 10.60 18.11 -0.60
N ARG A 229 10.21 18.74 -1.72
CA ARG A 229 8.90 18.51 -2.35
C ARG A 229 9.07 17.63 -3.58
N ILE A 230 8.18 16.65 -3.70
CA ILE A 230 7.94 15.93 -4.95
C ILE A 230 6.72 16.59 -5.58
N PRO A 231 6.84 17.18 -6.78
CA PRO A 231 5.71 17.81 -7.45
C PRO A 231 4.62 16.79 -7.78
N ALA A 232 3.38 17.22 -7.78
CA ALA A 232 2.30 16.40 -8.31
C ALA A 232 2.52 16.15 -9.81
N VAL A 233 2.16 14.96 -10.25
CA VAL A 233 2.16 14.61 -11.68
C VAL A 233 0.72 14.70 -12.18
N THR A 234 0.55 15.32 -13.35
CA THR A 234 -0.76 15.37 -13.99
C THR A 234 -1.22 13.97 -14.36
N PRO A 235 -2.40 13.51 -13.90
CA PRO A 235 -2.94 12.22 -14.29
C PRO A 235 -3.10 12.09 -15.82
N PRO A 236 -2.90 10.89 -16.39
CA PRO A 236 -2.98 10.68 -17.85
C PRO A 236 -4.40 10.78 -18.42
N GLY A 237 -5.39 10.95 -17.58
CA GLY A 237 -6.80 11.07 -17.94
C GLY A 237 -7.62 11.67 -16.80
N PRO A 238 -8.94 11.67 -16.92
CA PRO A 238 -9.82 12.14 -15.85
C PRO A 238 -9.60 11.34 -14.56
N VAL A 239 -9.60 12.04 -13.43
CA VAL A 239 -9.58 11.38 -12.11
C VAL A 239 -10.93 10.71 -11.89
N VAL A 240 -10.90 9.39 -11.69
CA VAL A 240 -12.08 8.56 -11.48
C VAL A 240 -12.20 8.17 -10.01
N ASP A 241 -11.05 7.78 -9.40
CA ASP A 241 -11.00 7.24 -8.05
C ASP A 241 -9.58 7.42 -7.48
N SER A 242 -9.48 7.71 -6.21
CA SER A 242 -8.19 7.81 -5.51
C SER A 242 -7.80 6.54 -4.73
N ASN A 243 -8.62 5.49 -4.78
CA ASN A 243 -8.35 4.24 -4.09
C ASN A 243 -7.12 3.54 -4.69
N GLY A 244 -6.20 3.11 -3.82
CA GLY A 244 -4.95 2.47 -4.25
C GLY A 244 -3.87 3.42 -4.79
N ALA A 245 -4.13 4.73 -4.87
CA ALA A 245 -3.11 5.69 -5.34
C ALA A 245 -1.87 5.73 -4.42
N GLY A 246 -2.06 5.59 -3.09
CA GLY A 246 -0.97 5.46 -2.12
C GLY A 246 -0.16 4.18 -2.35
N ASP A 247 -0.84 3.05 -2.51
CA ASP A 247 -0.19 1.76 -2.76
C ASP A 247 0.58 1.75 -4.10
N ALA A 248 0.03 2.40 -5.13
CA ALA A 248 0.71 2.61 -6.40
C ALA A 248 1.93 3.52 -6.25
N PHE A 249 1.83 4.59 -5.45
CA PHE A 249 2.98 5.44 -5.11
C PHE A 249 4.09 4.62 -4.46
N VAL A 250 3.77 3.81 -3.45
CA VAL A 250 4.72 2.89 -2.81
C VAL A 250 5.38 1.98 -3.84
N SER A 251 4.61 1.39 -4.74
CA SER A 251 5.11 0.48 -5.78
C SER A 251 6.10 1.15 -6.72
N GLY A 252 5.78 2.33 -7.23
CA GLY A 252 6.68 3.13 -8.06
C GLY A 252 7.94 3.55 -7.31
N PHE A 253 7.80 3.99 -6.06
CA PHE A 253 8.94 4.35 -5.21
C PHE A 253 9.90 3.17 -5.03
N LEU A 254 9.37 1.98 -4.71
CA LEU A 254 10.17 0.77 -4.51
C LEU A 254 10.90 0.32 -5.78
N LEU A 255 10.33 0.52 -6.97
CA LEU A 255 11.05 0.28 -8.22
C LEU A 255 12.35 1.10 -8.29
N GLY A 256 12.25 2.41 -8.05
CA GLY A 256 13.42 3.29 -8.05
C GLY A 256 14.41 2.95 -6.93
N TRP A 257 13.91 2.71 -5.73
CA TRP A 257 14.72 2.35 -4.56
C TRP A 257 15.56 1.09 -4.78
N LEU A 258 14.94 0.04 -5.30
CA LEU A 258 15.63 -1.23 -5.60
C LEU A 258 16.59 -1.14 -6.81
N ALA A 259 16.39 -0.16 -7.67
CA ALA A 259 17.32 0.19 -8.74
C ALA A 259 18.50 1.06 -8.26
N GLY A 260 18.48 1.54 -7.01
CA GLY A 260 19.52 2.41 -6.46
C GLY A 260 19.40 3.89 -6.85
N GLU A 261 18.21 4.31 -7.29
CA GLU A 261 17.93 5.71 -7.63
C GLU A 261 17.92 6.61 -6.39
N PRO A 262 18.24 7.90 -6.51
CA PRO A 262 18.11 8.85 -5.40
C PRO A 262 16.67 8.95 -4.91
N PRO A 263 16.41 9.22 -3.60
CA PRO A 263 15.07 9.28 -3.04
C PRO A 263 14.10 10.21 -3.77
N GLN A 264 14.59 11.37 -4.28
CA GLN A 264 13.78 12.31 -5.06
C GLN A 264 13.28 11.68 -6.36
N ARG A 265 14.12 10.89 -7.03
CA ARG A 265 13.75 10.20 -8.27
C ARG A 265 12.81 9.01 -7.97
N CYS A 266 13.02 8.30 -6.86
CA CYS A 266 12.08 7.30 -6.39
C CYS A 266 10.70 7.92 -6.15
N GLY A 267 10.66 9.12 -5.54
CA GLY A 267 9.42 9.87 -5.32
C GLY A 267 8.70 10.26 -6.61
N LEU A 268 9.44 10.62 -7.66
CA LEU A 268 8.84 10.88 -8.98
C LEU A 268 8.21 9.62 -9.58
N TYR A 269 8.87 8.47 -9.46
CA TYR A 269 8.29 7.18 -9.89
C TYR A 269 7.00 6.89 -9.13
N GLY A 270 7.00 7.12 -7.81
CA GLY A 270 5.80 7.02 -6.99
C GLY A 270 4.68 7.96 -7.43
N ALA A 271 5.01 9.24 -7.69
CA ALA A 271 4.03 10.23 -8.12
C ALA A 271 3.38 9.88 -9.47
N VAL A 272 4.17 9.38 -10.44
CA VAL A 272 3.66 8.91 -11.74
C VAL A 272 2.72 7.71 -11.56
N ALA A 273 3.13 6.71 -10.75
CA ALA A 273 2.30 5.53 -10.50
C ALA A 273 0.99 5.88 -9.77
N GLY A 274 1.06 6.75 -8.76
CA GLY A 274 -0.12 7.24 -8.03
C GLY A 274 -1.08 8.04 -8.91
N ALA A 275 -0.55 8.91 -9.78
CA ALA A 275 -1.35 9.67 -10.74
C ALA A 275 -2.05 8.77 -11.76
N HIS A 276 -1.37 7.73 -12.26
CA HIS A 276 -1.99 6.71 -13.13
C HIS A 276 -3.13 6.00 -12.40
N ALA A 277 -2.90 5.54 -11.17
CA ALA A 277 -3.91 4.82 -10.39
C ALA A 277 -5.20 5.64 -10.19
N CYS A 278 -5.11 6.97 -10.07
CA CYS A 278 -6.29 7.83 -9.97
C CYS A 278 -7.19 7.82 -11.22
N THR A 279 -6.71 7.35 -12.36
CA THR A 279 -7.48 7.27 -13.62
C THR A 279 -8.12 5.91 -13.85
N VAL A 280 -7.94 4.96 -12.92
CA VAL A 280 -8.47 3.60 -12.98
C VAL A 280 -9.58 3.46 -11.93
N GLU A 281 -10.71 2.86 -12.32
CA GLU A 281 -11.79 2.55 -11.38
C GLU A 281 -11.29 1.56 -10.31
N SER A 282 -11.69 1.77 -9.05
CA SER A 282 -11.35 0.85 -7.93
C SER A 282 -11.80 -0.59 -8.15
N THR A 283 -12.80 -0.81 -9.00
CA THR A 283 -13.28 -2.14 -9.38
C THR A 283 -12.27 -2.89 -10.26
N ARG A 284 -11.29 -2.18 -10.85
CA ARG A 284 -10.23 -2.73 -11.70
C ARG A 284 -8.92 -2.75 -10.93
N THR A 285 -8.14 -3.79 -11.14
CA THR A 285 -6.81 -3.96 -10.54
C THR A 285 -5.73 -3.88 -11.62
N ASP A 286 -5.69 -2.75 -12.35
CA ASP A 286 -4.79 -2.53 -13.48
C ASP A 286 -3.70 -1.50 -13.12
N PRO A 287 -2.60 -1.91 -12.45
CA PRO A 287 -1.50 -1.03 -12.14
C PRO A 287 -0.72 -0.64 -13.41
N ILE A 288 -0.02 0.50 -13.35
CA ILE A 288 0.87 0.95 -14.44
C ILE A 288 1.97 -0.08 -14.71
N GLY A 289 2.24 -0.34 -15.98
CA GLY A 289 3.36 -1.18 -16.41
C GLY A 289 4.70 -0.43 -16.36
N ARG A 290 5.80 -1.20 -16.28
CA ARG A 290 7.17 -0.64 -16.16
C ARG A 290 7.53 0.31 -17.30
N ASP A 291 7.29 -0.10 -18.54
CA ASP A 291 7.70 0.69 -19.71
C ASP A 291 6.93 2.01 -19.78
N GLU A 292 5.64 1.99 -19.46
CA GLU A 292 4.81 3.20 -19.40
C GLU A 292 5.28 4.13 -18.27
N LEU A 293 5.55 3.59 -17.08
CA LEU A 293 6.07 4.40 -15.96
C LEU A 293 7.39 5.08 -16.33
N LEU A 294 8.34 4.33 -16.88
CA LEU A 294 9.65 4.87 -17.25
C LEU A 294 9.55 5.92 -18.38
N ALA A 295 8.67 5.71 -19.35
CA ALA A 295 8.41 6.69 -20.42
C ALA A 295 7.90 8.01 -19.84
N ARG A 296 6.91 7.96 -18.93
CA ARG A 296 6.35 9.16 -18.29
C ARG A 296 7.34 9.89 -17.37
N VAL A 297 8.21 9.15 -16.67
CA VAL A 297 9.27 9.74 -15.84
C VAL A 297 10.33 10.44 -16.68
N ALA A 298 10.54 10.01 -17.93
CA ALA A 298 11.50 10.63 -18.86
C ALA A 298 10.95 11.91 -19.52
N GLU A 299 9.64 12.14 -19.49
CA GLU A 299 9.05 13.36 -20.02
C GLU A 299 9.43 14.54 -19.11
N PRO A 300 9.85 15.69 -19.69
CA PRO A 300 10.11 16.88 -18.88
C PRO A 300 8.81 17.32 -18.20
N ALA A 301 8.90 17.66 -16.91
CA ALA A 301 7.78 18.26 -16.19
C ALA A 301 7.32 19.51 -16.94
N GLY A 302 6.11 19.48 -17.48
CA GLY A 302 5.52 20.58 -18.22
C GLY A 302 5.17 21.78 -17.33
#